data_8da6974fe6a69c0d9090948b877b1d79
#
_entry.id   8da6974fe6a69c0d9090948b877b1d79
#
_cell.length_a   1.000
_cell.length_b   1.000
_cell.length_c   1.000
_cell.angle_alpha   90.00
_cell.angle_beta   90.00
_cell.angle_gamma   90.00
#
_symmetry.space_group_name_H-M   'P 1'
#
loop_
_entity.id
_entity.type
_entity.pdbx_description
1 polymer ?
#
loop_
_entity_poly.entity_id
_entity_poly.type
_entity_poly.pdbx_seq_one_letter_code
_entity_poly.pdbx_strand_id
1 'polypeptide(L)'
;MNRARLEAFSDGVFAVAITLLALNLAVKGPGYGTLAHQLAEQWSAYAAYLISFFTIGIIWVNHHAMVSNVVQVTRTLLFLNLVLLLFVVLVPVVTGTVGDYLAHGGSDAKLAVAVYGMVLVGMSVGFSSMLEWSLGEGRTRVPVPPDKRWAARVRFMSGGLVYLLIVGIAFINARVALGLSGLVAVYYIFESTPTLGKPEESEEPEESEESEEPEEPED
;
A
#
# COMPACT_ATOMS: atom_id res chain seq x y z
N MET A 1 8.53 -21.74 -7.92
CA MET A 1 9.23 -20.46 -7.67
C MET A 1 9.46 -20.35 -6.18
N ASN A 2 10.61 -19.90 -5.70
CA ASN A 2 10.81 -19.68 -4.26
C ASN A 2 10.27 -18.29 -3.85
N ARG A 3 10.07 -18.09 -2.54
CA ARG A 3 9.52 -16.86 -1.96
C ARG A 3 10.37 -15.63 -2.31
N ALA A 4 11.70 -15.71 -2.17
CA ALA A 4 12.59 -14.58 -2.45
C ALA A 4 12.47 -14.06 -3.90
N ARG A 5 12.21 -14.95 -4.87
CA ARG A 5 11.98 -14.52 -6.26
C ARG A 5 10.62 -13.86 -6.45
N LEU A 6 9.58 -14.26 -5.70
CA LEU A 6 8.28 -13.60 -5.72
C LEU A 6 8.38 -12.19 -5.11
N GLU A 7 9.05 -12.07 -3.96
CA GLU A 7 9.34 -10.78 -3.30
C GLU A 7 10.10 -9.85 -4.24
N ALA A 8 11.25 -10.28 -4.76
CA ALA A 8 12.08 -9.47 -5.65
C ALA A 8 11.35 -9.01 -6.92
N PHE A 9 10.53 -9.88 -7.51
CA PHE A 9 9.70 -9.52 -8.67
C PHE A 9 8.65 -8.46 -8.31
N SER A 10 7.94 -8.65 -7.20
CA SER A 10 6.90 -7.73 -6.76
C SER A 10 7.50 -6.38 -6.36
N ASP A 11 8.59 -6.37 -5.58
CA ASP A 11 9.30 -5.16 -5.16
C ASP A 11 9.78 -4.35 -6.37
N GLY A 12 10.28 -5.03 -7.41
CA GLY A 12 10.65 -4.39 -8.67
C GLY A 12 9.47 -3.70 -9.35
N VAL A 13 8.30 -4.35 -9.39
CA VAL A 13 7.08 -3.75 -9.98
C VAL A 13 6.59 -2.56 -9.16
N PHE A 14 6.57 -2.66 -7.83
CA PHE A 14 6.21 -1.54 -6.96
C PHE A 14 7.16 -0.35 -7.13
N ALA A 15 8.48 -0.60 -7.16
CA ALA A 15 9.49 0.44 -7.34
C ALA A 15 9.31 1.16 -8.69
N VAL A 16 9.08 0.43 -9.76
CA VAL A 16 8.80 1.01 -11.09
C VAL A 16 7.51 1.82 -11.07
N ALA A 17 6.43 1.30 -10.50
CA ALA A 17 5.16 2.02 -10.42
C ALA A 17 5.30 3.35 -9.64
N ILE A 18 5.99 3.36 -8.50
CA ILE A 18 6.23 4.58 -7.71
C ILE A 18 7.06 5.59 -8.50
N THR A 19 8.10 5.16 -9.21
CA THR A 19 8.95 6.08 -9.99
C THR A 19 8.25 6.65 -11.21
N LEU A 20 7.38 5.88 -11.87
CA LEU A 20 6.57 6.34 -13.01
C LEU A 20 5.58 7.45 -12.62
N LEU A 21 5.13 7.51 -11.36
CA LEU A 21 4.28 8.60 -10.88
C LEU A 21 4.92 9.99 -11.10
N ALA A 22 6.24 10.09 -10.90
CA ALA A 22 6.94 11.37 -11.02
C ALA A 22 6.97 11.90 -12.46
N LEU A 23 6.81 11.06 -13.47
CA LEU A 23 6.76 11.49 -14.87
C LEU A 23 5.53 12.38 -15.17
N ASN A 24 4.48 12.29 -14.38
CA ASN A 24 3.27 13.11 -14.51
C ASN A 24 3.45 14.54 -13.96
N LEU A 25 4.60 14.83 -13.30
CA LEU A 25 4.88 16.14 -12.70
C LEU A 25 5.72 17.06 -13.59
N ALA A 26 5.93 16.71 -14.86
CA ALA A 26 6.76 17.50 -15.76
C ALA A 26 6.12 18.88 -16.04
N VAL A 27 6.88 19.95 -15.78
CA VAL A 27 6.47 21.32 -16.12
C VAL A 27 6.48 21.49 -17.64
N LYS A 28 5.36 21.88 -18.22
CA LYS A 28 5.22 22.05 -19.66
C LYS A 28 5.84 23.39 -20.13
N GLY A 29 7.04 23.30 -20.69
CA GLY A 29 7.67 24.33 -21.50
C GLY A 29 8.37 25.46 -20.74
N PRO A 30 9.24 26.23 -21.44
CA PRO A 30 10.00 27.33 -20.86
C PRO A 30 9.13 28.60 -20.83
N GLY A 31 8.42 28.83 -19.72
CA GLY A 31 7.79 30.13 -19.44
C GLY A 31 8.65 30.92 -18.48
N TYR A 32 9.71 31.57 -18.98
CA TYR A 32 10.55 32.41 -18.13
C TYR A 32 9.71 33.50 -17.46
N GLY A 33 9.84 33.64 -16.12
CA GLY A 33 9.03 34.57 -15.31
C GLY A 33 7.66 34.09 -14.89
N THR A 34 7.18 32.90 -15.34
CA THR A 34 5.86 32.35 -15.03
C THR A 34 5.91 31.03 -14.29
N LEU A 35 7.08 30.57 -13.83
CA LEU A 35 7.25 29.27 -13.20
C LEU A 35 6.34 29.08 -11.96
N ALA A 36 6.26 30.08 -11.08
CA ALA A 36 5.42 30.00 -9.90
C ALA A 36 3.92 29.81 -10.26
N HIS A 37 3.46 30.48 -11.29
CA HIS A 37 2.09 30.34 -11.79
C HIS A 37 1.85 28.94 -12.38
N GLN A 38 2.76 28.46 -13.22
CA GLN A 38 2.67 27.10 -13.80
C GLN A 38 2.68 26.01 -12.73
N LEU A 39 3.50 26.15 -11.67
CA LEU A 39 3.52 25.23 -10.54
C LEU A 39 2.17 25.26 -9.78
N ALA A 40 1.61 26.46 -9.56
CA ALA A 40 0.33 26.60 -8.88
C ALA A 40 -0.84 26.02 -9.71
N GLU A 41 -0.82 26.12 -11.02
CA GLU A 41 -1.82 25.53 -11.91
C GLU A 41 -1.80 24.01 -11.90
N GLN A 42 -0.64 23.40 -11.61
CA GLN A 42 -0.47 21.94 -11.54
C GLN A 42 -0.83 21.33 -10.17
N TRP A 43 -1.51 22.06 -9.28
CA TRP A 43 -1.86 21.56 -7.93
C TRP A 43 -2.57 20.19 -7.96
N SER A 44 -3.40 19.94 -8.98
CA SER A 44 -4.12 18.67 -9.15
C SER A 44 -3.17 17.49 -9.41
N ALA A 45 -2.12 17.69 -10.21
CA ALA A 45 -1.10 16.70 -10.49
C ALA A 45 -0.28 16.38 -9.23
N TYR A 46 0.12 17.42 -8.47
CA TYR A 46 0.84 17.20 -7.20
C TYR A 46 0.00 16.49 -6.16
N ALA A 47 -1.29 16.88 -6.02
CA ALA A 47 -2.20 16.24 -5.08
C ALA A 47 -2.41 14.75 -5.45
N ALA A 48 -2.72 14.46 -6.72
CA ALA A 48 -2.89 13.09 -7.19
C ALA A 48 -1.61 12.27 -7.03
N TYR A 49 -0.44 12.85 -7.33
CA TYR A 49 0.87 12.22 -7.15
C TYR A 49 1.11 11.81 -5.69
N LEU A 50 0.96 12.75 -4.74
CA LEU A 50 1.22 12.46 -3.32
C LEU A 50 0.29 11.37 -2.79
N ILE A 51 -1.01 11.46 -3.11
CA ILE A 51 -1.99 10.47 -2.69
C ILE A 51 -1.63 9.09 -3.24
N SER A 52 -1.29 9.01 -4.54
CA SER A 52 -0.93 7.76 -5.20
C SER A 52 0.39 7.18 -4.69
N PHE A 53 1.39 8.02 -4.44
CA PHE A 53 2.69 7.62 -3.90
C PHE A 53 2.52 6.91 -2.54
N PHE A 54 1.82 7.57 -1.60
CA PHE A 54 1.57 6.97 -0.29
C PHE A 54 0.67 5.74 -0.38
N THR A 55 -0.34 5.74 -1.25
CA THR A 55 -1.22 4.58 -1.45
C THR A 55 -0.43 3.36 -1.95
N ILE A 56 0.42 3.52 -2.96
CA ILE A 56 1.27 2.41 -3.44
C ILE A 56 2.26 1.99 -2.33
N GLY A 57 2.87 2.95 -1.62
CA GLY A 57 3.79 2.67 -0.53
C GLY A 57 3.16 1.86 0.60
N ILE A 58 1.94 2.21 1.02
CA ILE A 58 1.19 1.48 2.04
C ILE A 58 0.90 0.03 1.59
N ILE A 59 0.45 -0.14 0.36
CA ILE A 59 0.19 -1.48 -0.19
C ILE A 59 1.48 -2.28 -0.28
N TRP A 60 2.59 -1.67 -0.69
CA TRP A 60 3.89 -2.33 -0.72
C TRP A 60 4.34 -2.82 0.67
N VAL A 61 4.26 -1.97 1.71
CA VAL A 61 4.63 -2.36 3.08
C VAL A 61 3.79 -3.56 3.56
N ASN A 62 2.47 -3.50 3.34
CA ASN A 62 1.58 -4.60 3.74
C ASN A 62 1.81 -5.88 2.91
N HIS A 63 2.08 -5.73 1.60
CA HIS A 63 2.40 -6.84 0.71
C HIS A 63 3.70 -7.53 1.13
N HIS A 64 4.76 -6.76 1.39
CA HIS A 64 6.05 -7.27 1.84
C HIS A 64 5.90 -8.05 3.16
N ALA A 65 5.22 -7.47 4.15
CA ALA A 65 4.96 -8.12 5.45
C ALA A 65 4.16 -9.44 5.30
N MET A 66 3.18 -9.48 4.38
CA MET A 66 2.39 -10.67 4.13
C MET A 66 3.20 -11.76 3.42
N VAL A 67 3.91 -11.42 2.33
CA VAL A 67 4.66 -12.40 1.51
C VAL A 67 5.87 -12.94 2.26
N SER A 68 6.56 -12.12 3.09
CA SER A 68 7.67 -12.57 3.92
C SER A 68 7.28 -13.67 4.92
N ASN A 69 6.02 -13.72 5.33
CA ASN A 69 5.49 -14.73 6.25
C ASN A 69 5.00 -16.02 5.52
N VAL A 70 4.91 -16.05 4.20
CA VAL A 70 4.46 -17.23 3.43
C VAL A 70 5.48 -18.37 3.49
N VAL A 71 5.01 -19.60 3.78
CA VAL A 71 5.83 -20.83 3.81
C VAL A 71 6.13 -21.32 2.41
N GLN A 72 5.10 -21.47 1.57
CA GLN A 72 5.23 -22.03 0.22
C GLN A 72 4.49 -21.18 -0.80
N VAL A 73 5.17 -20.88 -1.90
CA VAL A 73 4.59 -20.15 -3.03
C VAL A 73 3.84 -21.13 -3.92
N THR A 74 2.51 -21.04 -3.92
CA THR A 74 1.63 -21.84 -4.78
C THR A 74 1.31 -21.09 -6.07
N ARG A 75 0.80 -21.85 -7.07
CA ARG A 75 0.33 -21.26 -8.33
C ARG A 75 -0.81 -20.24 -8.09
N THR A 76 -1.71 -20.53 -7.16
CA THR A 76 -2.81 -19.62 -6.80
C THR A 76 -2.28 -18.28 -6.29
N LEU A 77 -1.32 -18.31 -5.34
CA LEU A 77 -0.70 -17.09 -4.82
C LEU A 77 -0.04 -16.27 -5.93
N LEU A 78 0.64 -16.92 -6.87
CA LEU A 78 1.26 -16.22 -8.02
C LEU A 78 0.23 -15.47 -8.86
N PHE A 79 -0.91 -16.08 -9.19
CA PHE A 79 -1.96 -15.40 -9.95
C PHE A 79 -2.63 -14.28 -9.17
N LEU A 80 -2.91 -14.47 -7.87
CA LEU A 80 -3.45 -13.41 -7.01
C LEU A 80 -2.48 -12.22 -6.93
N ASN A 81 -1.18 -12.50 -6.80
CA ASN A 81 -0.15 -11.46 -6.83
C ASN A 81 -0.12 -10.71 -8.17
N LEU A 82 -0.22 -11.43 -9.31
CA LEU A 82 -0.29 -10.77 -10.61
C LEU A 82 -1.53 -9.90 -10.78
N VAL A 83 -2.68 -10.30 -10.22
CA VAL A 83 -3.90 -9.47 -10.21
C VAL A 83 -3.67 -8.19 -9.41
N LEU A 84 -3.06 -8.27 -8.22
CA LEU A 84 -2.70 -7.08 -7.44
C LEU A 84 -1.75 -6.17 -8.23
N LEU A 85 -0.67 -6.72 -8.77
CA LEU A 85 0.34 -5.95 -9.50
C LEU A 85 -0.21 -5.31 -10.77
N LEU A 86 -1.19 -5.93 -11.44
CA LEU A 86 -1.91 -5.33 -12.57
C LEU A 86 -2.52 -3.98 -12.17
N PHE A 87 -3.23 -3.92 -11.05
CA PHE A 87 -3.83 -2.66 -10.58
C PHE A 87 -2.76 -1.67 -10.10
N VAL A 88 -1.70 -2.13 -9.45
CA VAL A 88 -0.58 -1.27 -9.01
C VAL A 88 0.05 -0.56 -10.22
N VAL A 89 0.29 -1.25 -11.33
CA VAL A 89 0.88 -0.67 -12.55
C VAL A 89 -0.08 0.31 -13.24
N LEU A 90 -1.37 0.17 -13.07
CA LEU A 90 -2.37 1.12 -13.61
C LEU A 90 -2.43 2.43 -12.83
N VAL A 91 -2.01 2.46 -11.54
CA VAL A 91 -2.09 3.69 -10.71
C VAL A 91 -1.38 4.87 -11.36
N PRO A 92 -0.12 4.79 -11.84
CA PRO A 92 0.54 5.94 -12.49
C PRO A 92 -0.24 6.51 -13.67
N VAL A 93 -0.86 5.65 -14.47
CA VAL A 93 -1.65 6.06 -15.65
C VAL A 93 -2.86 6.89 -15.23
N VAL A 94 -3.66 6.35 -14.30
CA VAL A 94 -4.88 7.05 -13.85
C VAL A 94 -4.56 8.27 -12.99
N THR A 95 -3.41 8.29 -12.31
CA THR A 95 -2.91 9.47 -11.58
C THR A 95 -2.64 10.63 -12.55
N GLY A 96 -1.98 10.36 -13.68
CA GLY A 96 -1.78 11.36 -14.72
C GLY A 96 -3.09 11.90 -15.27
N THR A 97 -4.07 11.02 -15.53
CA THR A 97 -5.40 11.41 -15.97
C THR A 97 -6.10 12.34 -14.96
N VAL A 98 -6.03 12.03 -13.66
CA VAL A 98 -6.56 12.93 -12.62
C VAL A 98 -5.84 14.27 -12.61
N GLY A 99 -4.51 14.29 -12.73
CA GLY A 99 -3.71 15.50 -12.80
C GLY A 99 -4.14 16.43 -13.94
N ASP A 100 -4.41 15.86 -15.11
CA ASP A 100 -4.80 16.62 -16.31
C ASP A 100 -6.21 17.17 -16.25
N TYR A 101 -7.18 16.42 -15.73
CA TYR A 101 -8.60 16.77 -15.83
C TYR A 101 -9.19 17.41 -14.57
N LEU A 102 -8.65 17.14 -13.36
CA LEU A 102 -9.28 17.58 -12.11
C LEU A 102 -9.35 19.11 -11.96
N ALA A 103 -8.32 19.83 -12.41
CA ALA A 103 -8.27 21.30 -12.32
C ALA A 103 -9.37 21.96 -13.16
N HIS A 104 -9.68 21.39 -14.33
CA HIS A 104 -10.68 21.91 -15.25
C HIS A 104 -12.12 21.64 -14.80
N GLY A 105 -12.34 20.61 -13.97
CA GLY A 105 -13.67 20.27 -13.47
C GLY A 105 -14.55 19.58 -14.53
N GLY A 106 -15.87 19.65 -14.33
CA GLY A 106 -16.86 19.09 -15.27
C GLY A 106 -17.01 17.57 -15.19
N SER A 107 -17.59 16.99 -16.24
CA SER A 107 -17.84 15.54 -16.38
C SER A 107 -16.55 14.73 -16.46
N ASP A 108 -15.54 15.28 -17.15
CA ASP A 108 -14.28 14.59 -17.39
C ASP A 108 -13.45 14.44 -16.10
N ALA A 109 -13.44 15.48 -15.26
CA ALA A 109 -12.83 15.39 -13.93
C ALA A 109 -13.51 14.32 -13.06
N LYS A 110 -14.84 14.24 -13.11
CA LYS A 110 -15.61 13.21 -12.38
C LYS A 110 -15.27 11.81 -12.88
N LEU A 111 -15.21 11.62 -14.19
CA LEU A 111 -14.86 10.36 -14.80
C LEU A 111 -13.40 9.96 -14.46
N ALA A 112 -12.46 10.91 -14.58
CA ALA A 112 -11.05 10.66 -14.24
C ALA A 112 -10.88 10.16 -12.82
N VAL A 113 -11.51 10.82 -11.83
CA VAL A 113 -11.43 10.41 -10.42
C VAL A 113 -12.21 9.12 -10.17
N ALA A 114 -13.33 8.88 -10.86
CA ALA A 114 -14.05 7.60 -10.76
C ALA A 114 -13.20 6.43 -11.27
N VAL A 115 -12.53 6.58 -12.42
CA VAL A 115 -11.63 5.56 -12.98
C VAL A 115 -10.44 5.33 -12.04
N TYR A 116 -9.85 6.39 -11.49
CA TYR A 116 -8.81 6.30 -10.46
C TYR A 116 -9.29 5.48 -9.26
N GLY A 117 -10.46 5.82 -8.70
CA GLY A 117 -11.07 5.08 -7.59
C GLY A 117 -11.33 3.61 -7.92
N MET A 118 -11.78 3.28 -9.15
CA MET A 118 -11.98 1.90 -9.58
C MET A 118 -10.67 1.09 -9.62
N VAL A 119 -9.55 1.71 -10.01
CA VAL A 119 -8.24 1.07 -9.93
C VAL A 119 -7.85 0.77 -8.48
N LEU A 120 -8.13 1.70 -7.54
CA LEU A 120 -7.90 1.47 -6.12
C LEU A 120 -8.82 0.37 -5.54
N VAL A 121 -10.09 0.27 -5.99
CA VAL A 121 -10.97 -0.86 -5.66
C VAL A 121 -10.36 -2.18 -6.13
N GLY A 122 -9.91 -2.25 -7.38
CA GLY A 122 -9.27 -3.45 -7.93
C GLY A 122 -8.01 -3.85 -7.16
N MET A 123 -7.18 -2.86 -6.79
CA MET A 123 -5.99 -3.08 -5.97
C MET A 123 -6.36 -3.62 -4.58
N SER A 124 -7.40 -3.07 -3.94
CA SER A 124 -7.91 -3.54 -2.65
C SER A 124 -8.44 -4.96 -2.74
N VAL A 125 -9.19 -5.31 -3.79
CA VAL A 125 -9.68 -6.67 -4.04
C VAL A 125 -8.53 -7.64 -4.26
N GLY A 126 -7.52 -7.26 -5.06
CA GLY A 126 -6.32 -8.08 -5.29
C GLY A 126 -5.59 -8.37 -3.99
N PHE A 127 -5.35 -7.35 -3.16
CA PHE A 127 -4.69 -7.50 -1.86
C PHE A 127 -5.52 -8.35 -0.88
N SER A 128 -6.83 -8.07 -0.76
CA SER A 128 -7.74 -8.83 0.12
C SER A 128 -7.80 -10.31 -0.27
N SER A 129 -7.76 -10.62 -1.58
CA SER A 129 -7.73 -12.00 -2.06
C SER A 129 -6.43 -12.72 -1.70
N MET A 130 -5.29 -12.04 -1.76
CA MET A 130 -4.01 -12.57 -1.30
C MET A 130 -4.00 -12.80 0.21
N LEU A 131 -4.53 -11.84 0.99
CA LEU A 131 -4.66 -11.95 2.44
C LEU A 131 -5.54 -13.16 2.80
N GLU A 132 -6.72 -13.29 2.21
CA GLU A 132 -7.62 -14.40 2.46
C GLU A 132 -6.95 -15.75 2.15
N TRP A 133 -6.21 -15.81 1.03
CA TRP A 133 -5.40 -16.98 0.73
C TRP A 133 -4.37 -17.24 1.83
N SER A 134 -3.67 -16.23 2.34
CA SER A 134 -2.62 -16.38 3.36
C SER A 134 -3.14 -16.85 4.72
N LEU A 135 -4.39 -16.53 5.05
CA LEU A 135 -5.05 -16.94 6.31
C LEU A 135 -5.40 -18.45 6.36
N GLY A 136 -5.21 -19.18 5.26
CA GLY A 136 -5.41 -20.64 5.23
C GLY A 136 -4.38 -21.39 6.07
N GLU A 137 -4.78 -22.55 6.61
CA GLU A 137 -3.94 -23.37 7.48
C GLU A 137 -2.63 -23.79 6.81
N GLY A 138 -1.52 -23.69 7.56
CA GLY A 138 -0.19 -24.10 7.10
C GLY A 138 0.42 -23.22 5.99
N ARG A 139 -0.19 -22.08 5.64
CA ARG A 139 0.31 -21.20 4.57
C ARG A 139 1.29 -20.13 5.06
N THR A 140 1.25 -19.79 6.33
CA THR A 140 2.12 -18.80 6.98
C THR A 140 2.97 -19.42 8.07
N ARG A 141 4.19 -18.88 8.27
CA ARG A 141 5.15 -19.33 9.30
C ARG A 141 4.62 -19.05 10.69
N VAL A 142 4.12 -17.82 10.89
CA VAL A 142 3.46 -17.42 12.12
C VAL A 142 1.96 -17.40 11.85
N PRO A 143 1.19 -18.34 12.43
CA PRO A 143 -0.25 -18.37 12.25
C PRO A 143 -0.90 -17.11 12.84
N VAL A 144 -1.80 -16.49 12.08
CA VAL A 144 -2.60 -15.37 12.61
C VAL A 144 -3.61 -15.94 13.61
N PRO A 145 -3.65 -15.43 14.86
CA PRO A 145 -4.62 -15.86 15.85
C PRO A 145 -6.07 -15.70 15.35
N PRO A 146 -7.01 -16.60 15.70
CA PRO A 146 -8.39 -16.57 15.18
C PRO A 146 -9.13 -15.25 15.43
N ASP A 147 -8.90 -14.63 16.59
CA ASP A 147 -9.44 -13.31 16.98
C ASP A 147 -8.92 -12.19 16.06
N LYS A 148 -7.65 -12.22 15.67
CA LYS A 148 -7.04 -11.24 14.77
C LYS A 148 -7.40 -11.47 13.29
N ARG A 149 -7.77 -12.70 12.88
CA ARG A 149 -8.15 -13.00 11.49
C ARG A 149 -9.40 -12.22 11.06
N TRP A 150 -10.41 -12.14 11.93
CA TRP A 150 -11.62 -11.38 11.64
C TRP A 150 -11.34 -9.90 11.48
N ALA A 151 -10.56 -9.30 12.40
CA ALA A 151 -10.18 -7.91 12.32
C ALA A 151 -9.39 -7.59 11.02
N ALA A 152 -8.45 -8.45 10.63
CA ALA A 152 -7.72 -8.31 9.37
C ALA A 152 -8.66 -8.37 8.15
N ARG A 153 -9.59 -9.33 8.10
CA ARG A 153 -10.60 -9.42 7.03
C ARG A 153 -11.44 -8.17 6.92
N VAL A 154 -12.06 -7.75 8.03
CA VAL A 154 -12.92 -6.57 8.05
C VAL A 154 -12.15 -5.33 7.58
N ARG A 155 -10.93 -5.14 8.07
CA ARG A 155 -10.08 -4.00 7.72
C ARG A 155 -9.80 -3.91 6.21
N PHE A 156 -9.35 -5.00 5.58
CA PHE A 156 -8.99 -4.97 4.17
C PHE A 156 -10.20 -5.03 3.23
N MET A 157 -11.28 -5.71 3.61
CA MET A 157 -12.53 -5.69 2.85
C MET A 157 -13.23 -4.33 2.94
N SER A 158 -13.20 -3.67 4.11
CA SER A 158 -13.78 -2.33 4.27
C SER A 158 -13.04 -1.29 3.42
N GLY A 159 -11.73 -1.43 3.21
CA GLY A 159 -10.96 -0.57 2.32
C GLY A 159 -11.51 -0.55 0.90
N GLY A 160 -11.83 -1.72 0.34
CA GLY A 160 -12.47 -1.83 -0.97
C GLY A 160 -13.85 -1.18 -1.03
N LEU A 161 -14.67 -1.36 0.02
CA LEU A 161 -15.98 -0.73 0.13
C LEU A 161 -15.88 0.81 0.23
N VAL A 162 -14.92 1.31 1.02
CA VAL A 162 -14.67 2.76 1.15
C VAL A 162 -14.28 3.36 -0.21
N TYR A 163 -13.38 2.72 -0.97
CA TYR A 163 -13.02 3.20 -2.31
C TYR A 163 -14.21 3.12 -3.27
N LEU A 164 -15.07 2.12 -3.17
CA LEU A 164 -16.30 2.04 -3.99
C LEU A 164 -17.27 3.20 -3.67
N LEU A 165 -17.42 3.56 -2.40
CA LEU A 165 -18.19 4.75 -2.00
C LEU A 165 -17.56 6.04 -2.53
N ILE A 166 -16.24 6.17 -2.50
CA ILE A 166 -15.51 7.30 -3.06
C ILE A 166 -15.75 7.41 -4.56
N VAL A 167 -15.80 6.29 -5.29
CA VAL A 167 -16.19 6.28 -6.72
C VAL A 167 -17.59 6.88 -6.92
N GLY A 168 -18.57 6.52 -6.09
CA GLY A 168 -19.90 7.13 -6.12
C GLY A 168 -19.86 8.65 -5.87
N ILE A 169 -19.06 9.09 -4.88
CA ILE A 169 -18.87 10.51 -4.56
C ILE A 169 -18.18 11.25 -5.70
N ALA A 170 -17.31 10.61 -6.48
CA ALA A 170 -16.64 11.23 -7.62
C ALA A 170 -17.62 11.77 -8.67
N PHE A 171 -18.75 11.10 -8.89
CA PHE A 171 -19.81 11.57 -9.78
C PHE A 171 -20.56 12.79 -9.24
N ILE A 172 -20.50 13.06 -7.93
CA ILE A 172 -21.05 14.25 -7.30
C ILE A 172 -20.00 15.36 -7.33
N ASN A 173 -18.85 15.12 -6.73
CA ASN A 173 -17.75 16.08 -6.61
C ASN A 173 -16.36 15.37 -6.66
N ALA A 174 -15.67 15.52 -7.79
CA ALA A 174 -14.37 14.91 -8.03
C ALA A 174 -13.30 15.36 -7.03
N ARG A 175 -13.27 16.65 -6.62
CA ARG A 175 -12.27 17.17 -5.69
C ARG A 175 -12.45 16.57 -4.29
N VAL A 176 -13.71 16.46 -3.83
CA VAL A 176 -14.02 15.82 -2.54
C VAL A 176 -13.63 14.35 -2.57
N ALA A 177 -13.95 13.63 -3.65
CA ALA A 177 -13.59 12.22 -3.78
C ALA A 177 -12.07 11.99 -3.74
N LEU A 178 -11.28 12.81 -4.44
CA LEU A 178 -9.82 12.72 -4.36
C LEU A 178 -9.31 13.05 -2.96
N GLY A 179 -9.86 14.09 -2.31
CA GLY A 179 -9.51 14.44 -0.92
C GLY A 179 -9.80 13.29 0.06
N LEU A 180 -10.94 12.61 -0.09
CA LEU A 180 -11.28 11.43 0.71
C LEU A 180 -10.30 10.27 0.45
N SER A 181 -9.86 10.05 -0.80
CA SER A 181 -8.81 9.07 -1.08
C SER A 181 -7.51 9.38 -0.35
N GLY A 182 -7.14 10.67 -0.27
CA GLY A 182 -6.00 11.12 0.52
C GLY A 182 -6.17 10.89 2.02
N LEU A 183 -7.35 11.15 2.58
CA LEU A 183 -7.64 10.87 3.99
C LEU A 183 -7.56 9.38 4.32
N VAL A 184 -8.02 8.51 3.42
CA VAL A 184 -7.87 7.04 3.55
C VAL A 184 -6.39 6.66 3.56
N ALA A 185 -5.57 7.23 2.68
CA ALA A 185 -4.14 6.97 2.68
C ALA A 185 -3.49 7.42 4.00
N VAL A 186 -3.81 8.62 4.49
CA VAL A 186 -3.32 9.14 5.80
C VAL A 186 -3.75 8.22 6.94
N TYR A 187 -5.01 7.78 6.96
CA TYR A 187 -5.50 6.84 7.97
C TYR A 187 -4.64 5.57 8.02
N TYR A 188 -4.37 4.96 6.85
CA TYR A 188 -3.57 3.73 6.78
C TYR A 188 -2.07 3.92 7.08
N ILE A 189 -1.51 5.15 6.99
CA ILE A 189 -0.14 5.43 7.42
C ILE A 189 -0.02 5.32 8.94
N PHE A 190 -0.99 5.90 9.67
CA PHE A 190 -0.95 5.94 11.14
C PHE A 190 -1.50 4.69 11.81
N GLU A 191 -2.32 3.92 11.12
CA GLU A 191 -2.79 2.66 11.64
C GLU A 191 -1.72 1.59 11.49
N SER A 192 -0.99 1.35 12.59
CA SER A 192 -0.03 0.26 12.67
C SER A 192 -0.72 -1.05 12.29
N THR A 193 -0.34 -1.63 11.16
CA THR A 193 -0.74 -3.01 10.83
C THR A 193 -0.24 -3.86 11.99
N PRO A 194 -1.09 -4.64 12.69
CA PRO A 194 -0.58 -5.66 13.57
C PRO A 194 0.36 -6.50 12.72
N THR A 195 1.65 -6.44 13.01
CA THR A 195 2.67 -7.16 12.26
C THR A 195 2.23 -8.62 12.20
N LEU A 196 1.80 -9.06 11.02
CA LEU A 196 1.59 -10.46 10.73
C LEU A 196 2.96 -11.12 10.84
N GLY A 197 3.39 -11.43 12.08
CA GLY A 197 4.57 -12.23 12.30
C GLY A 197 5.85 -11.56 12.80
N LYS A 198 5.80 -10.57 13.71
CA LYS A 198 6.91 -10.47 14.64
C LYS A 198 6.75 -11.61 15.66
N PRO A 199 7.74 -12.51 15.79
CA PRO A 199 7.87 -13.30 17.01
C PRO A 199 7.93 -12.26 18.15
N GLU A 200 7.15 -12.45 19.21
CA GLU A 200 7.46 -11.79 20.48
C GLU A 200 8.93 -12.10 20.72
N GLU A 201 9.78 -11.09 20.81
CA GLU A 201 11.11 -11.22 21.36
C GLU A 201 10.86 -11.88 22.71
N SER A 202 11.13 -13.18 22.80
CA SER A 202 11.22 -13.87 24.07
C SER A 202 12.19 -13.03 24.88
N GLU A 203 11.70 -12.42 25.96
CA GLU A 203 12.52 -11.86 27.02
C GLU A 203 13.58 -12.94 27.30
N GLU A 204 14.81 -12.70 26.87
CA GLU A 204 15.93 -13.52 27.30
C GLU A 204 15.89 -13.47 28.82
N PRO A 205 15.88 -14.64 29.53
CA PRO A 205 15.98 -14.62 30.97
C PRO A 205 17.28 -13.89 31.28
N GLU A 206 17.23 -12.83 32.07
CA GLU A 206 18.39 -12.23 32.69
C GLU A 206 19.17 -13.37 33.35
N GLU A 207 20.28 -13.80 32.71
CA GLU A 207 21.27 -14.65 33.38
C GLU A 207 21.72 -13.86 34.59
N SER A 208 21.20 -14.27 35.76
CA SER A 208 21.73 -13.86 37.05
C SER A 208 23.21 -14.23 37.06
N GLU A 209 24.06 -13.21 36.93
CA GLU A 209 25.46 -13.28 37.26
C GLU A 209 25.55 -13.66 38.74
N GLU A 210 25.56 -14.97 39.00
CA GLU A 210 25.94 -15.54 40.28
C GLU A 210 27.45 -15.37 40.38
N SER A 211 27.85 -14.30 41.11
CA SER A 211 29.22 -13.98 41.44
C SER A 211 29.83 -15.14 42.22
N GLU A 212 30.63 -15.98 41.56
CA GLU A 212 31.60 -16.87 42.22
C GLU A 212 32.70 -16.02 42.87
N GLU A 213 32.61 -15.82 44.19
CA GLU A 213 33.73 -15.36 45.00
C GLU A 213 34.88 -16.39 44.89
N PRO A 214 36.13 -15.97 44.63
CA PRO A 214 37.26 -16.86 44.66
C PRO A 214 37.61 -17.19 46.10
N GLU A 215 37.56 -18.47 46.49
CA GLU A 215 38.14 -19.00 47.73
C GLU A 215 39.66 -18.75 47.74
N GLU A 216 40.12 -17.97 48.74
CA GLU A 216 41.55 -17.84 49.07
C GLU A 216 42.08 -19.18 49.58
N PRO A 217 43.30 -19.62 49.21
CA PRO A 217 43.91 -20.80 49.80
C PRO A 217 44.54 -20.46 51.18
N GLU A 218 44.08 -21.16 52.19
CA GLU A 218 44.73 -21.17 53.48
C GLU A 218 46.06 -22.01 53.42
N ASP A 219 47.15 -21.38 53.90
CA ASP A 219 48.47 -22.05 54.20
C ASP A 219 48.42 -22.95 55.43
#